data_f55143c75da3c8667f79f022f12fa6d9
#
_entry.id   f55143c75da3c8667f79f022f12fa6d9
#
_cell.length_a   1.000
_cell.length_b   1.000
_cell.length_c   1.000
_cell.angle_alpha   90.00
_cell.angle_beta   90.00
_cell.angle_gamma   90.00
#
_symmetry.space_group_name_H-M   'P 1'
#
loop_
_entity.id
_entity.type
_entity.pdbx_description
1 polymer ?
#
loop_
_entity_poly.entity_id
_entity_poly.type
_entity_poly.pdbx_seq_one_letter_code
_entity_poly.pdbx_strand_id
1 'polypeptide(L)'
;MKDDFLNRFLPACFLLFAFTLFFFPVLFEGSTFFFRDINHFAYPMKLYIARTWAMGEWPYWYPNLFQGLPLMSLMHPGVFYPPSILFLLEDFSLAFNAYFLFHHLVLMGSVYALCRYW
;
A
#
# COMPACT_ATOMS: atom_id res chain seq x y z
N MET A 1 20.72 -12.81 28.64
CA MET A 1 21.06 -12.05 27.40
C MET A 1 20.74 -12.82 26.11
N LYS A 2 21.06 -14.12 25.99
CA LYS A 2 20.66 -14.96 24.82
C LYS A 2 19.14 -15.21 24.77
N ASP A 3 18.52 -15.46 25.89
CA ASP A 3 17.08 -15.76 25.98
C ASP A 3 16.21 -14.55 25.66
N ASP A 4 16.66 -13.35 26.04
CA ASP A 4 15.97 -12.09 25.69
C ASP A 4 16.04 -11.78 24.20
N PHE A 5 17.13 -12.13 23.55
CA PHE A 5 17.28 -11.97 22.11
C PHE A 5 16.32 -12.92 21.36
N LEU A 6 16.32 -14.21 21.71
CA LEU A 6 15.41 -15.20 21.12
C LEU A 6 13.94 -14.84 21.32
N ASN A 7 13.54 -14.43 22.52
CA ASN A 7 12.17 -14.04 22.83
C ASN A 7 11.72 -12.77 22.10
N ARG A 8 12.67 -11.96 21.62
CA ARG A 8 12.37 -10.75 20.83
C ARG A 8 12.28 -11.04 19.33
N PHE A 9 13.19 -11.83 18.81
CA PHE A 9 13.32 -12.01 17.37
C PHE A 9 12.46 -13.16 16.82
N LEU A 10 12.26 -14.22 17.59
CA LEU A 10 11.47 -15.37 17.12
C LEU A 10 10.04 -15.02 16.71
N PRO A 11 9.26 -14.24 17.51
CA PRO A 11 7.93 -13.84 17.08
C PRO A 11 7.95 -12.90 15.86
N ALA A 12 8.95 -12.01 15.77
CA ALA A 12 9.07 -11.11 14.60
C ALA A 12 9.40 -11.90 13.33
N CYS A 13 10.31 -12.88 13.41
CA CYS A 13 10.61 -13.78 12.29
C CYS A 13 9.40 -14.61 11.87
N PHE A 14 8.64 -15.11 12.84
CA PHE A 14 7.41 -15.86 12.56
C PHE A 14 6.37 -14.98 11.85
N LEU A 15 6.17 -13.73 12.30
CA LEU A 15 5.26 -12.79 11.66
C LEU A 15 5.70 -12.46 10.23
N LEU A 16 7.00 -12.24 10.00
CA LEU A 16 7.54 -11.99 8.66
C LEU A 16 7.38 -13.21 7.75
N PHE A 17 7.60 -14.41 8.29
CA PHE A 17 7.37 -15.64 7.55
C PHE A 17 5.89 -15.81 7.17
N ALA A 18 4.98 -15.61 8.13
CA ALA A 18 3.54 -15.66 7.89
C ALA A 18 3.09 -14.60 6.87
N PHE A 19 3.63 -13.38 6.96
CA PHE A 19 3.41 -12.31 5.99
C PHE A 19 3.85 -12.73 4.58
N THR A 20 5.07 -13.25 4.45
CA THR A 20 5.62 -13.71 3.17
C THR A 20 4.79 -14.84 2.58
N LEU A 21 4.36 -15.79 3.41
CA LEU A 21 3.51 -16.90 2.97
C LEU A 21 2.13 -16.43 2.52
N PHE A 22 1.52 -15.50 3.26
CA PHE A 22 0.19 -14.97 2.94
C PHE A 22 0.19 -14.14 1.64
N PHE A 23 1.21 -13.31 1.45
CA PHE A 23 1.36 -12.46 0.28
C PHE A 23 2.24 -13.06 -0.83
N PHE A 24 2.51 -14.37 -0.76
CA PHE A 24 3.38 -15.07 -1.72
C PHE A 24 3.00 -14.82 -3.19
N PRO A 25 1.71 -14.89 -3.60
CA PRO A 25 1.32 -14.62 -4.99
C PRO A 25 1.64 -13.19 -5.44
N VAL A 26 1.51 -12.21 -4.53
CA VAL A 26 1.79 -10.80 -4.84
C VAL A 26 3.29 -10.53 -4.89
N LEU A 27 4.07 -11.21 -4.03
CA LEU A 27 5.51 -11.00 -3.91
C LEU A 27 6.31 -11.71 -5.03
N PHE A 28 5.87 -12.89 -5.45
CA PHE A 28 6.68 -13.78 -6.30
C PHE A 28 6.02 -14.21 -7.61
N GLU A 29 4.70 -14.15 -7.73
CA GLU A 29 3.96 -14.61 -8.91
C GLU A 29 3.45 -13.45 -9.78
N GLY A 30 3.76 -12.19 -9.44
CA GLY A 30 3.31 -11.02 -10.17
C GLY A 30 1.81 -10.74 -10.07
N SER A 31 1.12 -11.38 -9.11
CA SER A 31 -0.29 -11.10 -8.84
C SER A 31 -0.48 -9.69 -8.30
N THR A 32 -1.62 -9.06 -8.62
CA THR A 32 -1.99 -7.74 -8.11
C THR A 32 -3.24 -7.85 -7.25
N PHE A 33 -3.36 -6.97 -6.25
CA PHE A 33 -4.57 -6.88 -5.45
C PHE A 33 -5.76 -6.52 -6.33
N PHE A 34 -6.74 -7.43 -6.37
CA PHE A 34 -7.89 -7.31 -7.25
C PHE A 34 -9.14 -7.80 -6.53
N PHE A 35 -9.88 -6.90 -5.89
CA PHE A 35 -11.14 -7.26 -5.25
C PHE A 35 -12.05 -6.03 -5.08
N ARG A 36 -13.32 -6.13 -5.51
CA ARG A 36 -14.39 -5.13 -5.31
C ARG A 36 -13.90 -3.68 -5.49
N ASP A 37 -13.88 -2.90 -4.42
CA ASP A 37 -13.54 -1.46 -4.43
C ASP A 37 -12.10 -1.17 -4.86
N ILE A 38 -11.19 -2.14 -4.70
CA ILE A 38 -9.83 -2.00 -5.20
C ILE A 38 -9.85 -1.87 -6.71
N ASN A 39 -10.57 -2.78 -7.39
CA ASN A 39 -10.63 -2.79 -8.85
C ASN A 39 -11.45 -1.65 -9.44
N HIS A 40 -12.60 -1.36 -8.83
CA HIS A 40 -13.56 -0.39 -9.40
C HIS A 40 -13.27 1.05 -9.00
N PHE A 41 -12.57 1.26 -7.91
CA PHE A 41 -12.38 2.59 -7.33
C PHE A 41 -10.91 2.92 -7.04
N ALA A 42 -10.23 2.17 -6.18
CA ALA A 42 -8.91 2.54 -5.68
C ALA A 42 -7.83 2.47 -6.77
N TYR A 43 -7.77 1.37 -7.52
CA TYR A 43 -6.77 1.17 -8.56
C TYR A 43 -6.86 2.20 -9.70
N PRO A 44 -8.03 2.40 -10.37
CA PRO A 44 -8.15 3.35 -11.47
C PRO A 44 -7.92 4.81 -11.01
N MET A 45 -8.35 5.16 -9.81
CA MET A 45 -8.15 6.51 -9.28
C MET A 45 -6.67 6.79 -8.98
N LYS A 46 -5.96 5.85 -8.35
CA LYS A 46 -4.53 5.97 -8.09
C LYS A 46 -3.70 5.93 -9.38
N LEU A 47 -4.10 5.13 -10.36
CA LEU A 47 -3.48 5.12 -11.69
C LEU A 47 -3.64 6.48 -12.40
N TYR A 48 -4.80 7.10 -12.29
CA TYR A 48 -5.02 8.44 -12.82
C TYR A 48 -4.10 9.48 -12.16
N ILE A 49 -3.99 9.44 -10.82
CA ILE A 49 -3.08 10.31 -10.06
C ILE A 49 -1.63 10.12 -10.54
N ALA A 50 -1.18 8.87 -10.65
CA ALA A 50 0.16 8.54 -11.12
C ALA A 50 0.46 9.11 -12.51
N ARG A 51 -0.48 8.93 -13.45
CA ARG A 51 -0.34 9.46 -14.83
C ARG A 51 -0.32 10.98 -14.88
N THR A 52 -1.16 11.64 -14.07
CA THR A 52 -1.21 13.11 -14.00
C THR A 52 0.11 13.65 -13.45
N TRP A 53 0.66 13.03 -12.39
CA TRP A 53 1.97 13.41 -11.86
C TRP A 53 3.11 13.16 -12.84
N ALA A 54 3.08 12.06 -13.60
CA ALA A 54 4.07 11.78 -14.64
C ALA A 54 4.09 12.82 -15.75
N MET A 55 2.96 13.52 -16.00
CA MET A 55 2.86 14.66 -16.91
C MET A 55 3.31 16.00 -16.27
N GLY A 56 3.70 15.99 -14.99
CA GLY A 56 4.05 17.20 -14.24
C GLY A 56 2.84 18.04 -13.81
N GLU A 57 1.66 17.45 -13.85
CA GLU A 57 0.40 18.14 -13.50
C GLU A 57 -0.12 17.70 -12.13
N TRP A 58 -1.00 18.52 -11.54
CA TRP A 58 -1.69 18.17 -10.31
C TRP A 58 -3.06 17.56 -10.62
N PRO A 59 -3.44 16.44 -9.96
CA PRO A 59 -4.70 15.74 -10.19
C PRO A 59 -5.87 16.47 -9.50
N TYR A 60 -6.25 17.64 -10.00
CA TYR A 60 -7.34 18.42 -9.43
C TYR A 60 -8.70 17.74 -9.57
N TRP A 61 -8.92 17.11 -10.73
CA TRP A 61 -10.23 16.59 -11.12
C TRP A 61 -10.12 15.18 -11.69
N TYR A 62 -10.98 14.27 -11.25
CA TYR A 62 -11.11 12.92 -11.80
C TYR A 62 -12.38 12.79 -12.63
N PRO A 63 -12.30 12.72 -13.97
CA PRO A 63 -13.47 12.77 -14.84
C PRO A 63 -14.26 11.46 -14.92
N ASN A 64 -13.65 10.31 -14.54
CA ASN A 64 -14.17 8.99 -14.88
C ASN A 64 -15.18 8.42 -13.87
N LEU A 65 -15.61 9.19 -12.86
CA LEU A 65 -16.55 8.73 -11.85
C LEU A 65 -17.56 9.85 -11.53
N PHE A 66 -18.86 9.51 -11.49
CA PHE A 66 -19.96 10.42 -11.10
C PHE A 66 -19.98 11.79 -11.81
N GLN A 67 -19.67 11.83 -13.12
CA GLN A 67 -19.52 13.06 -13.91
C GLN A 67 -18.32 13.95 -13.47
N GLY A 68 -17.44 13.40 -12.66
CA GLY A 68 -16.22 14.04 -12.18
C GLY A 68 -16.18 14.29 -10.68
N LEU A 69 -14.99 14.13 -10.11
CA LEU A 69 -14.73 14.31 -8.68
C LEU A 69 -13.53 15.23 -8.45
N PRO A 70 -13.59 16.15 -7.48
CA PRO A 70 -12.46 17.00 -7.11
C PRO A 70 -11.45 16.21 -6.27
N LEU A 71 -10.46 15.57 -6.91
CA LEU A 71 -9.52 14.65 -6.23
C LEU A 71 -8.73 15.28 -5.09
N MET A 72 -8.31 16.53 -5.22
CA MET A 72 -7.51 17.18 -4.19
C MET A 72 -8.30 17.49 -2.92
N SER A 73 -9.61 17.69 -3.02
CA SER A 73 -10.47 17.89 -1.86
C SER A 73 -10.92 16.58 -1.20
N LEU A 74 -10.79 15.47 -1.93
CA LEU A 74 -11.07 14.14 -1.41
C LEU A 74 -9.81 13.60 -0.72
N MET A 75 -9.83 13.45 0.58
CA MET A 75 -8.71 12.87 1.34
C MET A 75 -8.45 11.40 0.99
N HIS A 76 -9.48 10.68 0.58
CA HIS A 76 -9.45 9.25 0.31
C HIS A 76 -8.44 8.81 -0.77
N PRO A 77 -8.26 9.51 -1.91
CA PRO A 77 -7.28 9.10 -2.92
C PRO A 77 -5.82 9.21 -2.47
N GLY A 78 -5.56 9.98 -1.40
CA GLY A 78 -4.23 10.11 -0.84
C GLY A 78 -3.26 10.91 -1.71
N VAL A 79 -3.72 11.95 -2.42
CA VAL A 79 -2.86 12.82 -3.25
C VAL A 79 -1.70 13.42 -2.44
N PHE A 80 -1.96 13.84 -1.20
CA PHE A 80 -0.94 14.43 -0.32
C PHE A 80 -0.32 13.42 0.65
N TYR A 81 -0.63 12.15 0.53
CA TYR A 81 -0.10 11.11 1.42
C TYR A 81 1.30 10.70 0.98
N PRO A 82 2.34 10.87 1.83
CA PRO A 82 3.73 10.67 1.41
C PRO A 82 4.03 9.32 0.77
N PRO A 83 3.50 8.17 1.24
CA PRO A 83 3.72 6.90 0.57
C PRO A 83 3.17 6.82 -0.87
N SER A 84 2.28 7.73 -1.26
CA SER A 84 1.77 7.79 -2.64
C SER A 84 2.85 8.15 -3.67
N ILE A 85 4.03 8.60 -3.23
CA ILE A 85 5.20 8.81 -4.10
C ILE A 85 5.63 7.52 -4.81
N LEU A 86 5.30 6.34 -4.26
CA LEU A 86 5.53 5.05 -4.91
C LEU A 86 4.87 4.97 -6.29
N PHE A 87 3.75 5.69 -6.50
CA PHE A 87 3.05 5.71 -7.80
C PHE A 87 3.80 6.43 -8.92
N LEU A 88 4.95 7.05 -8.64
CA LEU A 88 5.86 7.58 -9.66
C LEU A 88 6.77 6.49 -10.28
N LEU A 89 6.73 5.26 -9.77
CA LEU A 89 7.43 4.14 -10.41
C LEU A 89 6.78 3.81 -11.77
N GLU A 90 7.60 3.42 -12.75
CA GLU A 90 7.17 3.10 -14.11
C GLU A 90 6.13 1.97 -14.14
N ASP A 91 6.36 0.92 -13.36
CA ASP A 91 5.41 -0.18 -13.20
C ASP A 91 4.39 0.16 -12.11
N PHE A 92 3.22 0.61 -12.55
CA PHE A 92 2.14 0.97 -11.63
C PHE A 92 1.62 -0.23 -10.83
N SER A 93 1.58 -1.45 -11.39
CA SER A 93 1.13 -2.65 -10.67
C SER A 93 2.09 -2.97 -9.52
N LEU A 94 3.39 -2.88 -9.77
CA LEU A 94 4.40 -3.04 -8.73
C LEU A 94 4.28 -1.95 -7.66
N ALA A 95 4.12 -0.69 -8.07
CA ALA A 95 3.93 0.45 -7.16
C ALA A 95 2.70 0.27 -6.27
N PHE A 96 1.59 -0.17 -6.85
CA PHE A 96 0.34 -0.42 -6.16
C PHE A 96 0.47 -1.56 -5.14
N ASN A 97 1.09 -2.67 -5.53
CA ASN A 97 1.40 -3.78 -4.64
C ASN A 97 2.31 -3.35 -3.49
N ALA A 98 3.40 -2.65 -3.79
CA ALA A 98 4.34 -2.14 -2.80
C ALA A 98 3.67 -1.19 -1.80
N TYR A 99 2.77 -0.32 -2.28
CA TYR A 99 2.00 0.58 -1.43
C TYR A 99 1.13 -0.20 -0.42
N PHE A 100 0.41 -1.22 -0.85
CA PHE A 100 -0.43 -2.04 0.03
C PHE A 100 0.42 -2.88 1.00
N LEU A 101 1.46 -3.55 0.51
CA LEU A 101 2.36 -4.34 1.34
C LEU A 101 3.04 -3.51 2.42
N PHE A 102 3.47 -2.28 2.08
CA PHE A 102 4.03 -1.33 3.04
C PHE A 102 3.07 -1.07 4.21
N HIS A 103 1.78 -0.78 3.92
CA HIS A 103 0.80 -0.52 4.97
C HIS A 103 0.52 -1.75 5.85
N HIS A 104 0.51 -2.94 5.26
CA HIS A 104 0.36 -4.18 6.03
C HIS A 104 1.58 -4.45 6.93
N LEU A 105 2.79 -4.14 6.46
CA LEU A 105 4.00 -4.24 7.29
C LEU A 105 3.97 -3.24 8.44
N VAL A 106 3.56 -1.99 8.19
CA VAL A 106 3.40 -0.97 9.24
C VAL A 106 2.35 -1.41 10.26
N LEU A 107 1.21 -1.92 9.80
CA LEU A 107 0.15 -2.46 10.67
C LEU A 107 0.67 -3.61 11.53
N MET A 108 1.30 -4.60 10.92
CA MET A 108 1.86 -5.75 11.62
C MET A 108 2.90 -5.34 12.66
N GLY A 109 3.82 -4.44 12.31
CA GLY A 109 4.84 -3.92 13.22
C GLY A 109 4.25 -3.13 14.38
N SER A 110 3.22 -2.32 14.12
CA SER A 110 2.53 -1.54 15.15
C SER A 110 1.78 -2.43 16.13
N VAL A 111 1.07 -3.43 15.65
CA VAL A 111 0.37 -4.42 16.51
C VAL A 111 1.38 -5.22 17.32
N TYR A 112 2.47 -5.67 16.70
CA TYR A 112 3.55 -6.37 17.41
C TYR A 112 4.15 -5.50 18.53
N ALA A 113 4.45 -4.23 18.25
CA ALA A 113 4.98 -3.30 19.24
C ALA A 113 3.99 -3.08 20.39
N LEU A 114 2.70 -2.92 20.07
CA LEU A 114 1.65 -2.76 21.08
C LEU A 114 1.53 -3.99 21.98
N CYS A 115 1.47 -5.19 21.42
CA CYS A 115 1.41 -6.43 22.19
C CYS A 115 2.64 -6.65 23.08
N ARG A 116 3.77 -6.07 22.73
CA ARG A 116 4.98 -6.14 23.56
C ARG A 116 5.03 -5.09 24.67
N TYR A 117 4.33 -3.99 24.48
CA TYR A 117 4.25 -2.93 25.49
C TYR A 117 3.35 -3.33 26.66
N TRP A 118 2.31 -4.14 26.39
CA TRP A 118 1.39 -4.69 27.40
C TRP A 118 1.91 -6.01 27.97
#